data_503dcbab0840fc0c1ed93030dd15ae56
#
_entry.id   503dcbab0840fc0c1ed93030dd15ae56
#
_cell.length_a   1.000
_cell.length_b   1.000
_cell.length_c   1.000
_cell.angle_alpha   90.00
_cell.angle_beta   90.00
_cell.angle_gamma   90.00
#
_symmetry.space_group_name_H-M   'P 1'
#
loop_
_entity.id
_entity.type
_entity.pdbx_description
1 polymer ?
#
loop_
_entity_poly.entity_id
_entity_poly.type
_entity_poly.pdbx_seq_one_letter_code
_entity_poly.pdbx_strand_id
1 'polypeptide(L)'
;MTVFFRVAVLFILTAFASTAKATSNPNVIIIFTDDQGYSDVGCFGAEGFTTPHLDRMARQGMRFTDFYVSQAVCGASRASLLTGCYANRIGMFGAPSHASKHGIHDDELLIPELLKKKGYATAMYGKWHLGYQEKFLPMQHGFDDYYGLPYSNDMWPFHPTAGDRFPPLPLIEQNKIIGHNPDQTKLTTDYTHRAVDFINNHSDQPFFLYVAHSMPHVPLFVSKKHDGISEQGLYGDVIREIDWGVGQVMRALRKNKIDDNTLVIFTTDNGPWLSYGNHAGSARPLREG
;
A
#
# COMPACT_ATOMS: atom_id res chain seq x y z
N MET A 1 18.54 -84.67 -20.36
CA MET A 1 19.34 -83.42 -20.34
C MET A 1 18.41 -82.26 -20.51
N THR A 2 18.02 -81.62 -19.41
CA THR A 2 16.99 -80.54 -19.38
C THR A 2 17.71 -79.24 -18.98
N VAL A 3 17.81 -78.34 -19.92
CA VAL A 3 18.43 -77.00 -19.70
C VAL A 3 17.41 -76.05 -19.15
N PHE A 4 17.62 -75.59 -17.91
CA PHE A 4 16.81 -74.53 -17.29
C PHE A 4 17.30 -73.11 -17.71
N PHE A 5 16.52 -72.38 -18.47
CA PHE A 5 16.72 -70.93 -18.72
C PHE A 5 16.22 -70.14 -17.53
N ARG A 6 17.14 -69.49 -16.81
CA ARG A 6 16.77 -68.44 -15.80
C ARG A 6 16.70 -67.10 -16.48
N VAL A 7 15.47 -66.56 -16.58
CA VAL A 7 15.24 -65.18 -16.99
C VAL A 7 15.35 -64.30 -15.75
N ALA A 8 16.35 -63.45 -15.69
CA ALA A 8 16.49 -62.41 -14.67
C ALA A 8 15.71 -61.18 -15.12
N VAL A 9 14.61 -60.87 -14.42
CA VAL A 9 13.84 -59.63 -14.60
C VAL A 9 14.48 -58.54 -13.76
N LEU A 10 15.13 -57.58 -14.42
CA LEU A 10 15.74 -56.41 -13.79
C LEU A 10 14.63 -55.33 -13.57
N PHE A 11 14.19 -55.15 -12.34
CA PHE A 11 13.30 -54.04 -11.97
C PHE A 11 14.13 -52.75 -11.83
N ILE A 12 14.02 -51.83 -12.79
CA ILE A 12 14.56 -50.48 -12.68
C ILE A 12 13.52 -49.65 -11.89
N LEU A 13 13.76 -49.46 -10.60
CA LEU A 13 13.04 -48.45 -9.79
C LEU A 13 13.57 -47.06 -10.19
N THR A 14 12.84 -46.35 -11.05
CA THR A 14 13.03 -44.92 -11.23
C THR A 14 12.44 -44.22 -10.02
N ALA A 15 13.29 -43.85 -9.06
CA ALA A 15 12.90 -42.93 -7.97
C ALA A 15 12.62 -41.54 -8.56
N PHE A 16 11.34 -41.19 -8.71
CA PHE A 16 10.94 -39.81 -8.89
C PHE A 16 11.24 -39.08 -7.57
N ALA A 17 12.43 -38.49 -7.48
CA ALA A 17 12.70 -37.48 -6.46
C ALA A 17 11.81 -36.29 -6.76
N SER A 18 10.63 -36.24 -6.16
CA SER A 18 9.84 -35.00 -6.07
C SER A 18 10.66 -34.03 -5.22
N THR A 19 11.40 -33.12 -5.86
CA THR A 19 12.00 -32.00 -5.17
C THR A 19 10.83 -31.15 -4.66
N ALA A 20 10.43 -31.37 -3.41
CA ALA A 20 9.59 -30.42 -2.72
C ALA A 20 10.33 -29.09 -2.78
N LYS A 21 9.84 -28.17 -3.62
CA LYS A 21 10.33 -26.79 -3.67
C LYS A 21 10.13 -26.27 -2.25
N ALA A 22 11.22 -25.98 -1.54
CA ALA A 22 11.13 -25.31 -0.26
C ALA A 22 10.21 -24.11 -0.48
N THR A 23 9.12 -24.01 0.28
CA THR A 23 8.19 -22.89 0.17
C THR A 23 9.00 -21.64 0.53
N SER A 24 9.35 -20.86 -0.48
CA SER A 24 9.97 -19.55 -0.23
C SER A 24 9.01 -18.72 0.61
N ASN A 25 9.52 -17.93 1.56
CA ASN A 25 8.70 -16.99 2.32
C ASN A 25 7.88 -16.14 1.34
N PRO A 26 6.56 -15.96 1.54
CA PRO A 26 5.74 -15.20 0.60
C PRO A 26 6.13 -13.73 0.60
N ASN A 27 6.05 -13.07 -0.55
CA ASN A 27 6.09 -11.62 -0.62
C ASN A 27 4.82 -11.04 0.01
N VAL A 28 4.93 -9.83 0.56
CA VAL A 28 3.80 -9.13 1.15
C VAL A 28 3.72 -7.72 0.57
N ILE A 29 2.57 -7.37 0.01
CA ILE A 29 2.28 -6.03 -0.50
C ILE A 29 1.05 -5.50 0.23
N ILE A 30 1.15 -4.29 0.79
CA ILE A 30 0.01 -3.55 1.31
C ILE A 30 -0.16 -2.31 0.43
N ILE A 31 -1.31 -2.20 -0.24
CA ILE A 31 -1.74 -1.00 -0.95
C ILE A 31 -2.76 -0.32 -0.05
N PHE A 32 -2.43 0.89 0.38
CA PHE A 32 -3.13 1.60 1.44
C PHE A 32 -3.54 2.98 0.94
N THR A 33 -4.82 3.26 0.94
CA THR A 33 -5.39 4.54 0.52
C THR A 33 -5.68 5.45 1.73
N ASP A 34 -6.04 6.69 1.47
CA ASP A 34 -6.22 7.74 2.47
C ASP A 34 -7.63 8.34 2.31
N ASP A 35 -8.47 8.23 3.34
CA ASP A 35 -9.87 8.70 3.35
C ASP A 35 -10.79 8.05 2.30
N GLN A 36 -10.52 6.81 1.87
CA GLN A 36 -11.38 6.11 0.92
C GLN A 36 -12.57 5.46 1.63
N GLY A 37 -13.77 5.67 1.09
CA GLY A 37 -14.99 5.11 1.63
C GLY A 37 -15.18 3.63 1.32
N TYR A 38 -16.05 2.97 2.10
CA TYR A 38 -16.37 1.55 1.95
C TYR A 38 -16.92 1.22 0.55
N SER A 39 -17.90 1.98 0.06
CA SER A 39 -18.50 1.73 -1.26
C SER A 39 -17.78 2.43 -2.42
N ASP A 40 -16.53 2.82 -2.26
CA ASP A 40 -15.75 3.44 -3.33
C ASP A 40 -14.94 2.43 -4.17
N VAL A 41 -15.35 1.17 -4.14
CA VAL A 41 -14.79 0.09 -4.95
C VAL A 41 -15.95 -0.67 -5.60
N GLY A 42 -15.83 -1.07 -6.87
CA GLY A 42 -16.90 -1.73 -7.60
C GLY A 42 -17.45 -2.98 -6.91
N CYS A 43 -16.60 -3.83 -6.32
CA CYS A 43 -17.01 -5.01 -5.58
C CYS A 43 -17.79 -4.70 -4.27
N PHE A 44 -17.80 -3.44 -3.82
CA PHE A 44 -18.59 -2.93 -2.71
C PHE A 44 -19.70 -1.97 -3.12
N GLY A 45 -19.96 -1.82 -4.43
CA GLY A 45 -21.10 -1.08 -4.97
C GLY A 45 -20.81 0.36 -5.37
N ALA A 46 -19.59 0.68 -5.80
CA ALA A 46 -19.25 2.00 -6.34
C ALA A 46 -20.13 2.37 -7.54
N GLU A 47 -20.58 3.61 -7.58
CA GLU A 47 -21.41 4.18 -8.64
C GLU A 47 -20.63 5.30 -9.37
N GLY A 48 -20.88 5.46 -10.69
CA GLY A 48 -20.26 6.52 -11.50
C GLY A 48 -18.82 6.28 -11.95
N PHE A 49 -18.20 5.18 -11.50
CA PHE A 49 -16.88 4.73 -11.97
C PHE A 49 -16.69 3.23 -11.75
N THR A 50 -15.63 2.67 -12.34
CA THR A 50 -15.33 1.22 -12.25
C THR A 50 -13.91 0.99 -11.73
N THR A 51 -13.74 -0.11 -10.98
CA THR A 51 -12.45 -0.54 -10.43
C THR A 51 -12.10 -1.98 -10.83
N PRO A 52 -11.89 -2.24 -12.16
CA PRO A 52 -11.80 -3.60 -12.68
C PRO A 52 -10.64 -4.43 -12.11
N HIS A 53 -9.57 -3.79 -11.67
CA HIS A 53 -8.42 -4.49 -11.08
C HIS A 53 -8.67 -4.88 -9.63
N LEU A 54 -9.24 -3.99 -8.82
CA LEU A 54 -9.69 -4.27 -7.46
C LEU A 54 -10.82 -5.31 -7.45
N ASP A 55 -11.78 -5.20 -8.37
CA ASP A 55 -12.86 -6.17 -8.51
C ASP A 55 -12.34 -7.57 -8.89
N ARG A 56 -11.30 -7.63 -9.72
CA ARG A 56 -10.62 -8.90 -10.02
C ARG A 56 -9.92 -9.45 -8.79
N MET A 57 -9.19 -8.61 -8.05
CA MET A 57 -8.51 -9.00 -6.81
C MET A 57 -9.52 -9.56 -5.80
N ALA A 58 -10.68 -8.91 -5.64
CA ALA A 58 -11.78 -9.37 -4.77
C ALA A 58 -12.35 -10.75 -5.20
N ARG A 59 -12.47 -10.99 -6.51
CA ARG A 59 -12.95 -12.28 -7.05
C ARG A 59 -11.93 -13.41 -6.91
N GLN A 60 -10.64 -13.09 -6.92
CA GLN A 60 -9.55 -14.07 -6.84
C GLN A 60 -9.06 -14.30 -5.42
N GLY A 61 -9.45 -13.44 -4.47
CA GLY A 61 -9.01 -13.48 -3.09
C GLY A 61 -10.17 -13.49 -2.09
N MET A 62 -9.93 -12.87 -0.95
CA MET A 62 -10.89 -12.73 0.13
C MET A 62 -11.32 -11.26 0.26
N ARG A 63 -12.64 -11.03 0.36
CA ARG A 63 -13.22 -9.71 0.60
C ARG A 63 -13.75 -9.66 2.03
N PHE A 64 -13.22 -8.73 2.82
CA PHE A 64 -13.67 -8.49 4.19
C PHE A 64 -14.83 -7.50 4.18
N THR A 65 -15.96 -7.90 4.73
CA THR A 65 -17.17 -7.05 4.86
C THR A 65 -17.24 -6.32 6.20
N ASP A 66 -16.49 -6.82 7.20
CA ASP A 66 -16.49 -6.34 8.58
C ASP A 66 -15.04 -6.13 9.04
N PHE A 67 -14.35 -5.19 8.41
CA PHE A 67 -12.99 -4.78 8.76
C PHE A 67 -13.01 -3.36 9.31
N TYR A 68 -12.45 -3.18 10.51
CA TYR A 68 -12.45 -1.91 11.23
C TYR A 68 -11.04 -1.47 11.56
N VAL A 69 -10.76 -0.17 11.41
CA VAL A 69 -9.51 0.44 11.84
C VAL A 69 -9.56 0.77 13.33
N SER A 70 -8.41 0.86 13.97
CA SER A 70 -8.32 1.10 15.42
C SER A 70 -8.71 2.53 15.83
N GLN A 71 -8.54 3.49 14.92
CA GLN A 71 -8.92 4.88 15.08
C GLN A 71 -9.10 5.52 13.70
N ALA A 72 -10.18 6.29 13.50
CA ALA A 72 -10.53 6.91 12.24
C ALA A 72 -9.75 8.21 11.99
N VAL A 73 -8.42 8.15 12.08
CA VAL A 73 -7.48 9.26 11.79
C VAL A 73 -6.20 8.69 11.19
N CYS A 74 -5.72 9.28 10.10
CA CYS A 74 -4.62 8.77 9.27
C CYS A 74 -3.39 8.32 10.06
N GLY A 75 -2.76 9.20 10.87
CA GLY A 75 -1.53 8.86 11.60
C GLY A 75 -1.74 7.70 12.59
N ALA A 76 -2.83 7.74 13.35
CA ALA A 76 -3.16 6.71 14.32
C ALA A 76 -3.45 5.36 13.66
N SER A 77 -4.24 5.34 12.58
CA SER A 77 -4.54 4.12 11.83
C SER A 77 -3.28 3.50 11.22
N ARG A 78 -2.41 4.33 10.60
CA ARG A 78 -1.12 3.89 10.03
C ARG A 78 -0.18 3.30 11.08
N ALA A 79 -0.11 3.94 12.26
CA ALA A 79 0.66 3.41 13.39
C ALA A 79 0.14 2.03 13.81
N SER A 80 -1.18 1.88 13.94
CA SER A 80 -1.78 0.61 14.33
C SER A 80 -1.58 -0.49 13.30
N LEU A 81 -1.69 -0.16 12.00
CA LEU A 81 -1.43 -1.12 10.92
C LEU A 81 0.00 -1.65 11.00
N LEU A 82 0.98 -0.75 11.12
CA LEU A 82 2.39 -1.13 11.03
C LEU A 82 2.93 -1.79 12.30
N THR A 83 2.34 -1.52 13.48
CA THR A 83 2.79 -2.08 14.76
C THR A 83 1.93 -3.24 15.28
N GLY A 84 0.69 -3.37 14.78
CA GLY A 84 -0.30 -4.30 15.35
C GLY A 84 -0.83 -3.87 16.73
N CYS A 85 -0.55 -2.63 17.17
CA CYS A 85 -0.97 -2.08 18.47
C CYS A 85 -2.06 -1.02 18.29
N TYR A 86 -2.94 -0.88 19.27
CA TYR A 86 -3.82 0.29 19.32
C TYR A 86 -2.99 1.57 19.43
N ALA A 87 -3.23 2.54 18.56
CA ALA A 87 -2.47 3.78 18.47
C ALA A 87 -2.34 4.53 19.81
N ASN A 88 -3.40 4.54 20.62
CA ASN A 88 -3.40 5.18 21.94
C ASN A 88 -2.42 4.52 22.92
N ARG A 89 -2.13 3.22 22.77
CA ARG A 89 -1.19 2.50 23.65
C ARG A 89 0.25 2.88 23.39
N ILE A 90 0.56 3.24 22.15
CA ILE A 90 1.91 3.61 21.70
C ILE A 90 2.08 5.13 21.56
N GLY A 91 1.15 5.92 22.11
CA GLY A 91 1.22 7.39 22.08
C GLY A 91 1.00 8.03 20.69
N MET A 92 0.57 7.23 19.71
CA MET A 92 0.31 7.69 18.34
C MET A 92 -1.18 7.94 18.12
N PHE A 93 -1.66 9.08 18.57
CA PHE A 93 -3.04 9.51 18.36
C PHE A 93 -3.08 10.76 17.46
N GLY A 94 -4.11 10.84 16.61
CA GLY A 94 -4.28 11.96 15.69
C GLY A 94 -3.40 11.87 14.43
N ALA A 95 -3.10 13.02 13.86
CA ALA A 95 -2.35 13.20 12.61
C ALA A 95 -1.15 14.13 12.85
N PRO A 96 0.07 13.61 13.04
CA PRO A 96 1.25 14.44 13.25
C PRO A 96 1.51 15.38 12.08
N SER A 97 1.64 16.68 12.34
CA SER A 97 1.97 17.71 11.34
C SER A 97 3.49 17.96 11.27
N HIS A 98 3.89 18.86 10.36
CA HIS A 98 5.25 19.39 10.29
C HIS A 98 5.77 19.99 11.62
N ALA A 99 4.86 20.51 12.45
CA ALA A 99 5.19 21.12 13.74
C ALA A 99 5.22 20.11 14.90
N SER A 100 4.78 18.87 14.68
CA SER A 100 4.71 17.85 15.73
C SER A 100 6.11 17.42 16.16
N LYS A 101 6.35 17.42 17.48
CA LYS A 101 7.61 16.97 18.07
C LYS A 101 7.62 15.47 18.37
N HIS A 102 6.45 14.81 18.27
CA HIS A 102 6.27 13.38 18.47
C HIS A 102 6.09 12.65 17.13
N GLY A 103 6.39 11.39 17.14
CA GLY A 103 6.21 10.44 16.05
C GLY A 103 6.32 9.03 16.60
N ILE A 104 6.36 8.05 15.71
CA ILE A 104 6.51 6.65 16.08
C ILE A 104 7.82 6.45 16.85
N HIS A 105 7.77 5.79 18.01
CA HIS A 105 8.92 5.63 18.88
C HIS A 105 9.79 4.46 18.43
N ASP A 106 11.11 4.54 18.67
CA ASP A 106 12.09 3.52 18.29
C ASP A 106 11.87 2.17 19.02
N ASP A 107 11.17 2.17 20.17
CA ASP A 107 10.79 0.94 20.88
C ASP A 107 9.61 0.20 20.26
N GLU A 108 8.91 0.84 19.32
CA GLU A 108 7.79 0.22 18.63
C GLU A 108 8.31 -0.61 17.44
N LEU A 109 7.97 -1.91 17.47
CA LEU A 109 8.43 -2.83 16.45
C LEU A 109 7.44 -2.87 15.28
N LEU A 110 7.87 -2.40 14.13
CA LEU A 110 7.06 -2.33 12.91
C LEU A 110 7.19 -3.59 12.04
N ILE A 111 6.18 -3.83 11.21
CA ILE A 111 6.17 -4.96 10.24
C ILE A 111 7.47 -5.04 9.42
N PRO A 112 7.98 -3.95 8.80
CA PRO A 112 9.22 -4.03 8.01
C PRO A 112 10.43 -4.44 8.85
N GLU A 113 10.55 -4.01 10.11
CA GLU A 113 11.64 -4.40 10.99
C GLU A 113 11.62 -5.90 11.31
N LEU A 114 10.43 -6.45 11.54
CA LEU A 114 10.24 -7.89 11.76
C LEU A 114 10.60 -8.72 10.52
N LEU A 115 10.13 -8.27 9.36
CA LEU A 115 10.36 -8.97 8.09
C LEU A 115 11.83 -8.85 7.64
N LYS A 116 12.46 -7.71 7.86
CA LYS A 116 13.90 -7.52 7.60
C LYS A 116 14.77 -8.51 8.36
N LYS A 117 14.44 -8.82 9.63
CA LYS A 117 15.12 -9.87 10.43
C LYS A 117 14.96 -11.27 9.81
N LYS A 118 14.01 -11.45 8.89
CA LYS A 118 13.77 -12.70 8.14
C LYS A 118 14.32 -12.66 6.72
N GLY A 119 15.12 -11.64 6.37
CA GLY A 119 15.76 -11.48 5.07
C GLY A 119 14.89 -10.89 3.98
N TYR A 120 13.80 -10.20 4.34
CA TYR A 120 12.99 -9.47 3.37
C TYR A 120 13.67 -8.17 2.95
N ALA A 121 13.64 -7.85 1.65
CA ALA A 121 13.82 -6.49 1.17
C ALA A 121 12.55 -5.67 1.48
N THR A 122 12.69 -4.40 1.86
CA THR A 122 11.55 -3.62 2.35
C THR A 122 11.50 -2.25 1.68
N ALA A 123 10.33 -1.87 1.16
CA ALA A 123 10.15 -0.54 0.58
C ALA A 123 8.81 0.10 0.96
N MET A 124 8.82 1.42 0.98
CA MET A 124 7.63 2.23 1.17
C MET A 124 7.57 3.36 0.15
N TYR A 125 6.43 3.51 -0.52
CA TYR A 125 6.17 4.61 -1.44
C TYR A 125 4.86 5.27 -1.09
N GLY A 126 4.91 6.58 -0.77
CA GLY A 126 3.74 7.37 -0.45
C GLY A 126 3.78 8.13 0.87
N LYS A 127 2.60 8.34 1.45
CA LYS A 127 2.39 9.10 2.70
C LYS A 127 2.77 8.29 3.94
N TRP A 128 3.74 8.80 4.70
CA TRP A 128 4.19 8.19 5.96
C TRP A 128 3.26 8.49 7.14
N HIS A 129 3.18 9.73 7.54
CA HIS A 129 2.33 10.30 8.59
C HIS A 129 2.56 9.74 10.01
N LEU A 130 3.77 9.27 10.31
CA LEU A 130 4.15 8.80 11.65
C LEU A 130 5.26 9.63 12.30
N GLY A 131 5.44 10.88 11.86
CA GLY A 131 6.43 11.83 12.34
C GLY A 131 7.33 12.34 11.23
N TYR A 132 7.72 13.63 11.33
CA TYR A 132 8.47 14.34 10.29
C TYR A 132 9.97 14.42 10.57
N GLN A 133 10.36 14.42 11.87
CA GLN A 133 11.78 14.48 12.22
C GLN A 133 12.50 13.24 11.71
N GLU A 134 13.77 13.38 11.30
CA GLU A 134 14.56 12.31 10.66
C GLU A 134 14.49 10.98 11.42
N LYS A 135 14.56 11.02 12.75
CA LYS A 135 14.48 9.84 13.62
C LYS A 135 13.16 9.06 13.52
N PHE A 136 12.11 9.68 12.97
CA PHE A 136 10.79 9.06 12.78
C PHE A 136 10.51 8.66 11.33
N LEU A 137 11.44 8.92 10.40
CA LEU A 137 11.23 8.60 8.99
C LEU A 137 11.32 7.09 8.72
N PRO A 138 10.73 6.61 7.63
CA PRO A 138 10.64 5.17 7.31
C PRO A 138 11.95 4.42 7.34
N MET A 139 13.06 5.07 6.94
CA MET A 139 14.39 4.47 6.94
C MET A 139 14.89 4.09 8.33
N GLN A 140 14.38 4.74 9.39
CA GLN A 140 14.72 4.42 10.79
C GLN A 140 13.86 3.26 11.32
N HIS A 141 12.79 2.90 10.63
CA HIS A 141 11.80 1.93 11.04
C HIS A 141 11.72 0.73 10.09
N GLY A 142 12.90 0.26 9.61
CA GLY A 142 13.05 -1.01 8.93
C GLY A 142 12.80 -1.00 7.42
N PHE A 143 12.50 0.12 6.80
CA PHE A 143 12.46 0.22 5.33
C PHE A 143 13.86 0.42 4.75
N ASP A 144 14.15 -0.24 3.62
CA ASP A 144 15.40 -0.10 2.86
C ASP A 144 15.29 0.95 1.77
N ASP A 145 14.06 1.24 1.32
CA ASP A 145 13.78 2.23 0.28
C ASP A 145 12.52 3.02 0.63
N TYR A 146 12.59 4.36 0.48
CA TYR A 146 11.49 5.27 0.74
C TYR A 146 11.44 6.41 -0.28
N TYR A 147 10.24 6.69 -0.79
CA TYR A 147 9.92 7.88 -1.57
C TYR A 147 8.50 8.33 -1.26
N GLY A 148 8.33 9.59 -0.81
CA GLY A 148 7.00 10.08 -0.54
C GLY A 148 6.90 11.33 0.32
N LEU A 149 5.72 11.53 0.89
CA LEU A 149 5.36 12.64 1.76
C LEU A 149 5.46 12.23 3.23
N PRO A 150 6.13 13.00 4.08
CA PRO A 150 6.27 12.66 5.49
C PRO A 150 5.00 12.87 6.31
N TYR A 151 4.03 13.65 5.80
CA TYR A 151 2.72 13.93 6.39
C TYR A 151 1.67 14.16 5.30
N SER A 152 0.48 14.64 5.65
CA SER A 152 -0.64 14.77 4.72
C SER A 152 -0.38 15.80 3.62
N ASN A 153 -0.88 15.53 2.43
CA ASN A 153 -0.71 16.32 1.22
C ASN A 153 -1.39 17.70 1.27
N ASP A 154 -2.40 17.87 2.13
CA ASP A 154 -3.10 19.14 2.38
C ASP A 154 -2.30 20.10 3.29
N MET A 155 -1.32 19.59 4.04
CA MET A 155 -0.46 20.39 4.91
C MET A 155 0.61 21.11 4.09
N TRP A 156 0.21 22.01 3.20
CA TRP A 156 1.04 22.77 2.27
C TRP A 156 0.59 24.23 2.11
N PRO A 157 1.42 25.14 1.55
CA PRO A 157 1.10 26.57 1.45
C PRO A 157 -0.13 26.91 0.62
N PHE A 158 -0.60 25.97 -0.21
CA PHE A 158 -1.78 26.18 -1.06
C PHE A 158 -3.06 25.56 -0.46
N HIS A 159 -3.07 25.30 0.84
CA HIS A 159 -4.29 24.87 1.52
C HIS A 159 -5.36 25.96 1.45
N PRO A 160 -6.61 25.65 1.02
CA PRO A 160 -7.63 26.67 0.70
C PRO A 160 -7.96 27.66 1.84
N THR A 161 -7.84 27.20 3.08
CA THR A 161 -8.26 27.99 4.27
C THR A 161 -7.17 28.14 5.32
N ALA A 162 -6.04 27.47 5.18
CA ALA A 162 -4.99 27.40 6.20
C ALA A 162 -3.57 27.42 5.62
N GLY A 163 -3.38 27.87 4.37
CA GLY A 163 -2.10 27.85 3.67
C GLY A 163 -0.97 28.53 4.42
N ASP A 164 -1.23 29.70 5.03
CA ASP A 164 -0.24 30.45 5.80
C ASP A 164 0.30 29.71 7.04
N ARG A 165 -0.32 28.60 7.44
CA ARG A 165 0.07 27.79 8.60
C ARG A 165 1.09 26.72 8.25
N PHE A 166 1.27 26.40 6.96
CA PHE A 166 2.06 25.27 6.51
C PHE A 166 3.30 25.72 5.74
N PRO A 167 4.47 25.13 6.03
CA PRO A 167 5.65 25.32 5.21
C PRO A 167 5.50 24.61 3.86
N PRO A 168 6.42 24.86 2.90
CA PRO A 168 6.49 24.08 1.69
C PRO A 168 6.53 22.58 1.98
N LEU A 169 5.58 21.83 1.38
CA LEU A 169 5.46 20.37 1.57
C LEU A 169 6.69 19.65 1.00
N PRO A 170 7.48 18.94 1.83
CA PRO A 170 8.65 18.26 1.32
C PRO A 170 8.30 16.96 0.60
N LEU A 171 9.02 16.69 -0.48
CA LEU A 171 9.13 15.37 -1.08
C LEU A 171 10.44 14.75 -0.63
N ILE A 172 10.37 13.55 -0.07
CA ILE A 172 11.52 12.87 0.53
C ILE A 172 11.85 11.61 -0.27
N GLU A 173 13.14 11.39 -0.51
CA GLU A 173 13.68 10.13 -0.99
C GLU A 173 14.74 9.65 0.01
N GLN A 174 14.60 8.44 0.49
CA GLN A 174 15.37 7.92 1.62
C GLN A 174 15.19 8.83 2.86
N ASN A 175 16.23 9.49 3.33
CA ASN A 175 16.17 10.50 4.40
C ASN A 175 16.39 11.94 3.89
N LYS A 176 16.37 12.16 2.56
CA LYS A 176 16.72 13.45 1.98
C LYS A 176 15.50 14.13 1.38
N ILE A 177 15.32 15.41 1.67
CA ILE A 177 14.37 16.24 0.94
C ILE A 177 14.94 16.47 -0.46
N ILE A 178 14.24 15.99 -1.48
CA ILE A 178 14.60 16.12 -2.89
C ILE A 178 13.83 17.23 -3.62
N GLY A 179 12.83 17.80 -2.96
CA GLY A 179 12.03 18.90 -3.49
C GLY A 179 10.98 19.35 -2.49
N HIS A 180 10.31 20.45 -2.83
CA HIS A 180 9.21 21.00 -2.06
C HIS A 180 8.01 21.26 -2.97
N ASN A 181 6.79 21.18 -2.40
CA ASN A 181 5.53 21.36 -3.12
C ASN A 181 5.51 20.55 -4.42
N PRO A 182 5.66 19.20 -4.35
CA PRO A 182 5.66 18.38 -5.54
C PRO A 182 4.38 18.57 -6.36
N ASP A 183 4.46 18.32 -7.65
CA ASP A 183 3.29 18.23 -8.50
C ASP A 183 2.45 17.01 -8.06
N GLN A 184 1.41 17.27 -7.28
CA GLN A 184 0.58 16.22 -6.69
C GLN A 184 -0.17 15.37 -7.73
N THR A 185 -0.34 15.89 -8.97
CA THR A 185 -0.96 15.12 -10.06
C THR A 185 -0.11 13.92 -10.50
N LYS A 186 1.15 13.86 -10.07
CA LYS A 186 2.08 12.78 -10.42
C LYS A 186 2.25 11.74 -9.31
N LEU A 187 1.87 12.07 -8.07
CA LEU A 187 2.22 11.24 -6.91
C LEU A 187 1.71 9.80 -7.03
N THR A 188 0.45 9.60 -7.42
CA THR A 188 -0.13 8.25 -7.58
C THR A 188 0.60 7.43 -8.64
N THR A 189 0.95 8.06 -9.79
CA THR A 189 1.72 7.40 -10.83
C THR A 189 3.16 7.13 -10.42
N ASP A 190 3.81 8.06 -9.71
CA ASP A 190 5.20 7.90 -9.25
C ASP A 190 5.31 6.76 -8.23
N TYR A 191 4.40 6.69 -7.24
CA TYR A 191 4.35 5.59 -6.29
C TYR A 191 4.13 4.25 -6.98
N THR A 192 3.23 4.22 -7.98
CA THR A 192 2.97 3.02 -8.77
C THR A 192 4.18 2.55 -9.57
N HIS A 193 4.88 3.47 -10.24
CA HIS A 193 6.08 3.13 -11.02
C HIS A 193 7.19 2.59 -10.12
N ARG A 194 7.47 3.26 -9.00
CA ARG A 194 8.45 2.79 -8.02
C ARG A 194 8.11 1.43 -7.43
N ALA A 195 6.82 1.17 -7.16
CA ALA A 195 6.36 -0.13 -6.71
C ALA A 195 6.62 -1.23 -7.76
N VAL A 196 6.34 -0.95 -9.04
CA VAL A 196 6.61 -1.88 -10.14
C VAL A 196 8.10 -2.13 -10.31
N ASP A 197 8.93 -1.08 -10.24
CA ASP A 197 10.39 -1.19 -10.34
C ASP A 197 10.96 -1.99 -9.18
N PHE A 198 10.49 -1.74 -7.96
CA PHE A 198 10.88 -2.52 -6.78
C PHE A 198 10.56 -4.01 -6.93
N ILE A 199 9.34 -4.36 -7.38
CA ILE A 199 8.93 -5.74 -7.63
C ILE A 199 9.83 -6.39 -8.69
N ASN A 200 10.14 -5.69 -9.79
CA ASN A 200 11.00 -6.20 -10.84
C ASN A 200 12.43 -6.46 -10.36
N ASN A 201 12.95 -5.62 -9.48
CA ASN A 201 14.33 -5.68 -8.98
C ASN A 201 14.52 -6.67 -7.81
N HIS A 202 13.42 -7.13 -7.18
CA HIS A 202 13.47 -8.02 -6.01
C HIS A 202 12.66 -9.30 -6.19
N SER A 203 12.42 -9.71 -7.45
CA SER A 203 11.60 -10.89 -7.76
C SER A 203 12.25 -12.24 -7.38
N ASP A 204 13.52 -12.25 -7.03
CA ASP A 204 14.31 -13.42 -6.66
C ASP A 204 14.48 -13.61 -5.14
N GLN A 205 13.96 -12.69 -4.32
CA GLN A 205 14.01 -12.73 -2.86
C GLN A 205 12.67 -12.30 -2.24
N PRO A 206 12.37 -12.68 -0.99
CA PRO A 206 11.16 -12.23 -0.33
C PRO A 206 11.22 -10.72 -0.07
N PHE A 207 10.08 -10.04 -0.25
CA PHE A 207 10.00 -8.60 0.00
C PHE A 207 8.70 -8.19 0.68
N PHE A 208 8.76 -7.05 1.35
CA PHE A 208 7.63 -6.29 1.88
C PHE A 208 7.55 -4.93 1.19
N LEU A 209 6.42 -4.65 0.58
CA LEU A 209 6.16 -3.39 -0.11
C LEU A 209 4.92 -2.72 0.47
N TYR A 210 5.06 -1.48 0.94
CA TYR A 210 3.99 -0.65 1.44
C TYR A 210 3.75 0.52 0.49
N VAL A 211 2.68 0.45 -0.31
CA VAL A 211 2.26 1.53 -1.24
C VAL A 211 1.16 2.32 -0.54
N ALA A 212 1.56 3.43 0.08
CA ALA A 212 0.70 4.27 0.90
C ALA A 212 0.27 5.53 0.13
N HIS A 213 -0.77 5.39 -0.68
CA HIS A 213 -1.28 6.52 -1.46
C HIS A 213 -1.66 7.72 -0.58
N SER A 214 -1.43 8.94 -1.09
CA SER A 214 -1.92 10.18 -0.48
C SER A 214 -3.35 10.48 -0.90
N MET A 215 -3.86 9.78 -1.89
CA MET A 215 -5.21 9.89 -2.44
C MET A 215 -6.09 8.73 -1.93
N PRO A 216 -7.41 8.94 -1.87
CA PRO A 216 -8.20 10.11 -2.28
C PRO A 216 -8.39 11.20 -1.20
N HIS A 217 -7.44 11.39 -0.27
CA HIS A 217 -7.49 12.52 0.68
C HIS A 217 -7.48 13.86 -0.07
N VAL A 218 -8.29 14.79 0.38
CA VAL A 218 -8.35 16.16 -0.17
C VAL A 218 -7.08 16.96 0.15
N PRO A 219 -6.68 17.92 -0.72
CA PRO A 219 -7.23 18.19 -2.06
C PRO A 219 -6.92 17.07 -3.05
N LEU A 220 -7.89 16.79 -3.92
CA LEU A 220 -7.77 15.72 -4.90
C LEU A 220 -6.88 16.11 -6.07
N PHE A 221 -6.01 15.21 -6.47
CA PHE A 221 -5.16 15.35 -7.65
C PHE A 221 -5.14 14.04 -8.44
N VAL A 222 -5.20 14.16 -9.75
CA VAL A 222 -5.15 13.02 -10.67
C VAL A 222 -4.24 13.36 -11.85
N SER A 223 -3.60 12.37 -12.44
CA SER A 223 -2.81 12.59 -13.65
C SER A 223 -3.70 12.90 -14.85
N LYS A 224 -3.16 13.69 -15.79
CA LYS A 224 -3.87 14.08 -17.02
C LYS A 224 -4.49 12.91 -17.78
N LYS A 225 -3.89 11.73 -17.68
CA LYS A 225 -4.39 10.53 -18.34
C LYS A 225 -5.72 10.03 -17.76
N HIS A 226 -5.98 10.29 -16.49
CA HIS A 226 -7.16 9.81 -15.76
C HIS A 226 -8.14 10.93 -15.44
N ASP A 227 -7.85 12.18 -15.82
CA ASP A 227 -8.69 13.35 -15.59
C ASP A 227 -9.90 13.36 -16.53
N GLY A 228 -11.09 13.63 -15.99
CA GLY A 228 -12.34 13.78 -16.74
C GLY A 228 -12.91 12.51 -17.35
N ILE A 229 -12.59 11.32 -16.80
CA ILE A 229 -13.01 10.03 -17.38
C ILE A 229 -14.11 9.31 -16.58
N SER A 230 -14.49 9.80 -15.40
CA SER A 230 -15.53 9.22 -14.55
C SER A 230 -16.77 10.11 -14.50
N GLU A 231 -17.94 9.50 -14.28
CA GLU A 231 -19.20 10.23 -14.06
C GLU A 231 -19.25 10.84 -12.64
N GLN A 232 -18.43 10.35 -11.71
CA GLN A 232 -18.28 10.86 -10.35
C GLN A 232 -17.32 12.06 -10.26
N GLY A 233 -16.86 12.61 -11.39
CA GLY A 233 -15.91 13.72 -11.44
C GLY A 233 -14.55 13.36 -10.88
N LEU A 234 -13.87 14.36 -10.30
CA LEU A 234 -12.47 14.22 -9.87
C LEU A 234 -12.25 13.10 -8.84
N TYR A 235 -13.21 12.86 -7.94
CA TYR A 235 -13.09 11.77 -6.97
C TYR A 235 -13.04 10.39 -7.66
N GLY A 236 -13.97 10.14 -8.57
CA GLY A 236 -13.99 8.88 -9.33
C GLY A 236 -12.76 8.72 -10.23
N ASP A 237 -12.25 9.81 -10.79
CA ASP A 237 -11.02 9.80 -11.58
C ASP A 237 -9.81 9.36 -10.75
N VAL A 238 -9.69 9.88 -9.53
CA VAL A 238 -8.64 9.52 -8.56
C VAL A 238 -8.73 8.03 -8.18
N ILE A 239 -9.92 7.52 -7.87
CA ILE A 239 -10.09 6.09 -7.57
C ILE A 239 -9.73 5.21 -8.76
N ARG A 240 -10.08 5.62 -9.99
CA ARG A 240 -9.70 4.89 -11.22
C ARG A 240 -8.19 4.89 -11.45
N GLU A 241 -7.49 5.96 -11.10
CA GLU A 241 -6.03 5.99 -11.18
C GLU A 241 -5.39 5.06 -10.15
N ILE A 242 -5.91 4.99 -8.92
CA ILE A 242 -5.49 4.03 -7.90
C ILE A 242 -5.72 2.59 -8.41
N ASP A 243 -6.91 2.30 -8.95
CA ASP A 243 -7.21 0.98 -9.53
C ASP A 243 -6.26 0.61 -10.67
N TRP A 244 -5.93 1.57 -11.55
CA TRP A 244 -4.89 1.38 -12.55
C TRP A 244 -3.55 1.00 -11.92
N GLY A 245 -3.15 1.68 -10.83
CA GLY A 245 -1.93 1.37 -10.07
C GLY A 245 -1.93 -0.06 -9.53
N VAL A 246 -3.04 -0.50 -8.93
CA VAL A 246 -3.23 -1.91 -8.52
C VAL A 246 -3.03 -2.85 -9.71
N GLY A 247 -3.60 -2.51 -10.87
CA GLY A 247 -3.42 -3.27 -12.10
C GLY A 247 -1.96 -3.39 -12.55
N GLN A 248 -1.15 -2.33 -12.39
CA GLN A 248 0.30 -2.36 -12.71
C GLN A 248 1.07 -3.28 -11.75
N VAL A 249 0.81 -3.17 -10.44
CA VAL A 249 1.41 -4.04 -9.42
C VAL A 249 1.10 -5.51 -9.71
N MET A 250 -0.18 -5.86 -9.91
CA MET A 250 -0.60 -7.23 -10.21
C MET A 250 -0.03 -7.74 -11.54
N ARG A 251 0.21 -6.88 -12.52
CA ARG A 251 0.88 -7.23 -13.77
C ARG A 251 2.36 -7.52 -13.56
N ALA A 252 3.05 -6.72 -12.74
CA ALA A 252 4.45 -6.94 -12.41
C ALA A 252 4.67 -8.29 -11.71
N LEU A 253 3.80 -8.64 -10.76
CA LEU A 253 3.86 -9.94 -10.08
C LEU A 253 3.73 -11.11 -11.08
N ARG A 254 2.71 -11.07 -11.97
CA ARG A 254 2.53 -12.12 -12.98
C ARG A 254 3.68 -12.18 -13.98
N LYS A 255 4.21 -11.03 -14.43
CA LYS A 255 5.36 -10.96 -15.34
C LYS A 255 6.57 -11.67 -14.75
N ASN A 256 6.80 -11.51 -13.44
CA ASN A 256 7.91 -12.13 -12.71
C ASN A 256 7.57 -13.55 -12.19
N LYS A 257 6.34 -14.05 -12.43
CA LYS A 257 5.86 -15.39 -11.99
C LYS A 257 5.97 -15.61 -10.47
N ILE A 258 5.63 -14.56 -9.71
CA ILE A 258 5.63 -14.56 -8.24
C ILE A 258 4.26 -14.25 -7.65
N ASP A 259 3.23 -14.12 -8.47
CA ASP A 259 1.86 -13.83 -8.04
C ASP A 259 1.27 -14.93 -7.15
N ASP A 260 1.59 -16.20 -7.39
CA ASP A 260 1.17 -17.33 -6.55
C ASP A 260 1.88 -17.39 -5.18
N ASN A 261 2.98 -16.64 -5.00
CA ASN A 261 3.73 -16.55 -3.74
C ASN A 261 3.74 -15.12 -3.16
N THR A 262 2.70 -14.35 -3.44
CA THR A 262 2.58 -12.96 -2.97
C THR A 262 1.23 -12.72 -2.34
N LEU A 263 1.22 -12.30 -1.07
CA LEU A 263 0.04 -11.76 -0.41
C LEU A 263 -0.11 -10.29 -0.76
N VAL A 264 -1.20 -9.92 -1.44
CA VAL A 264 -1.54 -8.52 -1.75
C VAL A 264 -2.77 -8.11 -0.95
N ILE A 265 -2.64 -7.07 -0.14
CA ILE A 265 -3.71 -6.51 0.67
C ILE A 265 -4.02 -5.11 0.14
N PHE A 266 -5.29 -4.83 -0.13
CA PHE A 266 -5.79 -3.48 -0.42
C PHE A 266 -6.73 -3.06 0.70
N THR A 267 -6.50 -1.89 1.30
CA THR A 267 -7.35 -1.31 2.34
C THR A 267 -7.13 0.20 2.43
N THR A 268 -7.93 0.89 3.25
CA THR A 268 -7.83 2.32 3.53
C THR A 268 -7.48 2.56 5.00
N ASP A 269 -6.94 3.73 5.33
CA ASP A 269 -6.60 4.09 6.70
C ASP A 269 -7.83 4.44 7.55
N ASN A 270 -8.85 5.02 6.96
CA ASN A 270 -10.14 5.32 7.61
C ASN A 270 -11.24 5.47 6.55
N GLY A 271 -12.44 5.81 6.98
CA GLY A 271 -13.57 6.11 6.11
C GLY A 271 -13.43 7.46 5.41
N PRO A 272 -14.41 7.83 4.55
CA PRO A 272 -14.36 9.05 3.76
C PRO A 272 -14.61 10.29 4.62
N TRP A 273 -14.00 11.42 4.26
CA TRP A 273 -14.24 12.70 4.91
C TRP A 273 -15.46 13.40 4.30
N LEU A 274 -16.65 13.04 4.75
CA LEU A 274 -17.93 13.40 4.13
C LEU A 274 -18.21 14.91 3.99
N SER A 275 -17.59 15.77 4.81
CA SER A 275 -17.80 17.22 4.75
C SER A 275 -17.29 17.88 3.47
N TYR A 276 -16.51 17.17 2.64
CA TYR A 276 -16.01 17.68 1.36
C TYR A 276 -16.94 17.42 0.15
N GLY A 277 -18.15 16.89 0.38
CA GLY A 277 -19.17 16.74 -0.66
C GLY A 277 -18.68 15.93 -1.86
N ASN A 278 -18.62 16.52 -3.05
CA ASN A 278 -18.22 15.84 -4.30
C ASN A 278 -16.75 15.38 -4.31
N HIS A 279 -15.93 15.83 -3.36
CA HIS A 279 -14.54 15.41 -3.20
C HIS A 279 -14.39 14.36 -2.10
N ALA A 280 -15.49 13.90 -1.53
CA ALA A 280 -15.51 12.83 -0.55
C ALA A 280 -16.02 11.53 -1.18
N GLY A 281 -15.60 10.41 -0.59
CA GLY A 281 -16.14 9.10 -0.91
C GLY A 281 -17.47 8.79 -0.26
N SER A 282 -17.88 7.53 -0.32
CA SER A 282 -19.13 7.04 0.23
C SER A 282 -18.92 6.00 1.33
N ALA A 283 -19.43 6.28 2.52
CA ALA A 283 -19.37 5.34 3.64
C ALA A 283 -20.41 4.19 3.54
N ARG A 284 -21.36 4.26 2.60
CA ARG A 284 -22.45 3.26 2.49
C ARG A 284 -21.90 1.83 2.45
N PRO A 285 -22.61 0.84 3.03
CA PRO A 285 -23.84 0.92 3.82
C PRO A 285 -23.64 1.39 5.27
N LEU A 286 -22.41 1.75 5.66
CA LEU A 286 -22.09 2.30 6.97
C LEU A 286 -22.68 3.71 7.12
N ARG A 287 -22.78 4.20 8.36
CA ARG A 287 -23.53 5.44 8.65
C ARG A 287 -22.66 6.70 8.67
N GLU A 288 -21.37 6.52 8.97
CA GLU A 288 -20.46 7.64 9.23
C GLU A 288 -19.15 7.47 8.45
N GLY A 289 -18.47 8.60 8.24
CA GLY A 289 -17.15 8.64 7.61
C GLY A 289 -16.28 9.71 8.27
#